data_cad063c0511b13d04330eee9b5b964da
#
_entry.id   cad063c0511b13d04330eee9b5b964da
#
_cell.length_a   1.000
_cell.length_b   1.000
_cell.length_c   1.000
_cell.angle_alpha   90.00
_cell.angle_beta   90.00
_cell.angle_gamma   90.00
#
_symmetry.space_group_name_H-M   'P 1'
#
loop_
_entity.id
_entity.type
_entity.pdbx_description
1 polymer ?
#
loop_
_entity_poly.entity_id
_entity_poly.type
_entity_poly.pdbx_seq_one_letter_code
_entity_poly.pdbx_strand_id
1 'polypeptide(L)'
;MNRRSAVVLTALALTGAMLVPGMAGNQKMEDAKLICLLAEEKQEEHRMTGLEFASAMKIGWNLGNTFDAPLGETAWGNPITTQELLQLVKELGFETIRIPISWGKHVSAAPAYQIDEKFMSRVDTVVRQALDAGLYVIINSHHDNEIYTPTPENSQNAKEYLSAIWQQVATHFQNVDAHLIFETMNEPRVAGSSYEWNISPQNPDCMAALEVVNQLNQTCLDTIRAAGGENAERMVIVSVYAGSPGSALSSVFQLPEDSAEDRLMISLHAYTPYRFALDQKSGDSTFDRQDESEILTLLKNVNYRFVRKGIPVVIDEMGCLDKSNPEDRYAWCKTFISAARGYGIPCLWWDNGEIAGSGENFGLINRRKLTIYDQSATVLQGLMDGLEA
;
A
#
# COMPACT_ATOMS: atom_id res chain seq x y z
N MET A 1 15.85 -5.74 29.72
CA MET A 1 16.78 -6.87 29.47
C MET A 1 16.08 -7.80 28.48
N ASN A 2 16.48 -7.72 27.22
CA ASN A 2 15.82 -8.39 26.10
C ASN A 2 16.02 -9.90 26.15
N ARG A 3 14.99 -10.68 25.82
CA ARG A 3 15.04 -12.15 25.73
C ARG A 3 16.11 -12.68 24.77
N ARG A 4 16.63 -11.85 23.85
CA ARG A 4 17.75 -12.18 22.93
C ARG A 4 19.10 -12.38 23.64
N SER A 5 19.33 -11.74 24.78
CA SER A 5 20.57 -11.91 25.55
C SER A 5 20.61 -13.19 26.39
N ALA A 6 19.48 -13.80 26.71
CA ALA A 6 19.41 -15.00 27.52
C ALA A 6 19.72 -16.30 26.74
N VAL A 7 19.46 -16.34 25.42
CA VAL A 7 19.67 -17.53 24.59
C VAL A 7 21.15 -17.71 24.21
N VAL A 8 21.89 -16.60 24.02
CA VAL A 8 23.33 -16.64 23.72
C VAL A 8 24.17 -17.11 24.93
N LEU A 9 23.73 -16.81 26.14
CA LEU A 9 24.42 -17.22 27.38
C LEU A 9 24.22 -18.71 27.72
N THR A 10 23.14 -19.35 27.28
CA THR A 10 22.88 -20.77 27.57
C THR A 10 23.69 -21.70 26.65
N ALA A 11 24.07 -21.25 25.45
CA ALA A 11 24.91 -22.04 24.53
C ALA A 11 26.39 -22.08 24.93
N LEU A 12 26.85 -21.08 25.69
CA LEU A 12 28.24 -21.00 26.20
C LEU A 12 28.49 -21.79 27.50
N ALA A 13 27.44 -22.22 28.22
CA ALA A 13 27.55 -22.92 29.49
C ALA A 13 27.64 -24.46 29.36
N LEU A 14 27.47 -25.02 28.15
CA LEU A 14 27.51 -26.48 27.93
C LEU A 14 28.84 -27.03 27.37
N THR A 15 29.87 -26.18 27.19
CA THR A 15 31.18 -26.62 26.64
C THR A 15 32.30 -26.72 27.70
N GLY A 16 31.96 -26.79 28.98
CA GLY A 16 32.91 -26.90 30.10
C GLY A 16 33.18 -28.34 30.56
N ALA A 17 33.59 -29.27 29.65
CA ALA A 17 34.06 -30.61 30.06
C ALA A 17 35.25 -31.06 29.22
N MET A 18 36.42 -31.09 29.90
CA MET A 18 37.65 -31.83 29.63
C MET A 18 38.30 -31.79 28.23
N LEU A 19 39.30 -30.95 28.12
CA LEU A 19 40.26 -30.93 27.00
C LEU A 19 41.36 -31.98 27.18
N VAL A 20 41.42 -32.96 26.26
CA VAL A 20 42.60 -33.80 26.03
C VAL A 20 43.42 -33.12 24.92
N PRO A 21 44.72 -32.85 25.11
CA PRO A 21 45.55 -32.17 24.11
C PRO A 21 45.89 -33.16 22.95
N GLY A 22 45.37 -32.87 21.76
CA GLY A 22 45.70 -33.58 20.52
C GLY A 22 44.62 -33.70 19.45
N MET A 23 43.35 -33.42 19.80
CA MET A 23 42.22 -33.49 18.83
C MET A 23 41.48 -32.14 18.65
N ALA A 24 42.02 -31.04 19.12
CA ALA A 24 41.32 -29.80 19.27
C ALA A 24 41.09 -29.00 17.95
N GLY A 25 41.74 -29.34 16.84
CA GLY A 25 41.61 -28.59 15.59
C GLY A 25 40.39 -29.00 14.76
N ASN A 26 40.18 -30.31 14.60
CA ASN A 26 39.07 -30.81 13.79
C ASN A 26 37.71 -30.64 14.47
N GLN A 27 37.65 -30.88 15.81
CA GLN A 27 36.40 -30.74 16.57
C GLN A 27 35.89 -29.29 16.56
N LYS A 28 36.80 -28.31 16.76
CA LYS A 28 36.41 -26.87 16.69
C LYS A 28 35.93 -26.45 15.31
N MET A 29 36.43 -27.06 14.24
CA MET A 29 36.00 -26.76 12.87
C MET A 29 34.66 -27.45 12.53
N GLU A 30 34.40 -28.64 13.08
CA GLU A 30 33.09 -29.29 12.95
C GLU A 30 32.02 -28.60 13.81
N ASP A 31 32.36 -28.19 15.03
CA ASP A 31 31.45 -27.40 15.89
C ASP A 31 31.14 -26.04 15.28
N ALA A 32 32.10 -25.36 14.67
CA ALA A 32 31.87 -24.11 13.93
C ALA A 32 31.02 -24.31 12.68
N LYS A 33 31.22 -25.42 11.92
CA LYS A 33 30.34 -25.76 10.80
C LYS A 33 28.91 -26.11 11.25
N LEU A 34 28.78 -26.84 12.34
CA LEU A 34 27.49 -27.19 12.91
C LEU A 34 26.77 -25.94 13.44
N ILE A 35 27.48 -24.99 14.05
CA ILE A 35 26.93 -23.69 14.48
C ILE A 35 26.52 -22.84 13.27
N CYS A 36 27.32 -22.86 12.16
CA CYS A 36 26.92 -22.21 10.91
C CYS A 36 25.70 -22.89 10.28
N LEU A 37 25.67 -24.22 10.20
CA LEU A 37 24.52 -24.97 9.66
C LEU A 37 23.27 -24.78 10.52
N LEU A 38 23.39 -24.77 11.86
CA LEU A 38 22.28 -24.47 12.78
C LEU A 38 21.88 -22.98 12.75
N ALA A 39 22.80 -22.08 12.38
CA ALA A 39 22.50 -20.68 12.11
C ALA A 39 21.82 -20.49 10.76
N GLU A 40 22.22 -21.27 9.75
CA GLU A 40 21.57 -21.33 8.43
C GLU A 40 20.21 -22.02 8.50
N GLU A 41 20.05 -23.11 9.25
CA GLU A 41 18.73 -23.72 9.53
C GLU A 41 17.83 -22.85 10.43
N LYS A 42 18.38 -21.98 11.29
CA LYS A 42 17.61 -20.98 12.02
C LYS A 42 17.31 -19.72 11.19
N GLN A 43 17.96 -19.53 10.06
CA GLN A 43 17.70 -18.44 9.10
C GLN A 43 16.72 -18.81 7.98
N GLU A 44 16.20 -20.03 7.93
CA GLU A 44 14.83 -20.23 7.44
C GLU A 44 13.83 -19.74 8.52
N GLU A 45 14.01 -18.54 9.04
CA GLU A 45 12.89 -17.78 9.59
C GLU A 45 11.82 -17.79 8.49
N HIS A 46 10.68 -18.40 8.80
CA HIS A 46 9.55 -18.54 7.89
C HIS A 46 9.29 -17.19 7.20
N ARG A 47 9.80 -17.06 5.97
CA ARG A 47 9.60 -15.88 5.15
C ARG A 47 8.13 -15.82 4.81
N MET A 48 7.43 -14.79 5.31
CA MET A 48 6.02 -14.62 5.01
C MET A 48 5.79 -14.67 3.50
N THR A 49 4.83 -15.49 3.08
CA THR A 49 4.30 -15.46 1.73
C THR A 49 3.63 -14.11 1.45
N GLY A 50 3.42 -13.76 0.19
CA GLY A 50 2.73 -12.52 -0.16
C GLY A 50 1.31 -12.46 0.41
N LEU A 51 0.60 -13.59 0.50
CA LEU A 51 -0.73 -13.65 1.13
C LEU A 51 -0.67 -13.45 2.64
N GLU A 52 0.31 -14.01 3.33
CA GLU A 52 0.52 -13.78 4.77
C GLU A 52 0.89 -12.33 5.03
N PHE A 53 1.74 -11.75 4.17
CA PHE A 53 2.12 -10.34 4.24
C PHE A 53 0.89 -9.44 4.09
N ALA A 54 0.06 -9.66 3.06
CA ALA A 54 -1.19 -8.93 2.87
C ALA A 54 -2.12 -9.08 4.10
N SER A 55 -2.29 -10.31 4.60
CA SER A 55 -3.11 -10.56 5.79
C SER A 55 -2.60 -9.84 7.04
N ALA A 56 -1.27 -9.67 7.19
CA ALA A 56 -0.66 -8.95 8.30
C ALA A 56 -0.90 -7.43 8.25
N MET A 57 -1.12 -6.85 7.05
CA MET A 57 -1.46 -5.44 6.88
C MET A 57 -2.85 -5.07 7.43
N LYS A 58 -3.75 -6.04 7.56
CA LYS A 58 -5.11 -5.98 8.12
C LYS A 58 -5.95 -4.83 7.57
N ILE A 59 -5.95 -3.71 8.29
CA ILE A 59 -6.68 -2.49 7.96
C ILE A 59 -5.73 -1.31 7.99
N GLY A 60 -5.97 -0.35 7.10
CA GLY A 60 -5.12 0.83 7.00
C GLY A 60 -5.89 2.14 6.83
N TRP A 61 -5.11 3.20 6.84
CA TRP A 61 -5.56 4.57 6.73
C TRP A 61 -4.70 5.32 5.72
N ASN A 62 -5.33 6.15 4.87
CA ASN A 62 -4.62 7.00 3.93
C ASN A 62 -4.37 8.38 4.55
N LEU A 63 -3.15 8.88 4.47
CA LEU A 63 -2.79 10.27 4.75
C LEU A 63 -3.11 11.13 3.52
N GLY A 64 -4.38 11.17 3.11
CA GLY A 64 -4.83 11.86 1.92
C GLY A 64 -4.84 13.39 2.06
N ASN A 65 -4.86 14.10 0.93
CA ASN A 65 -4.78 15.56 0.85
C ASN A 65 -3.57 16.15 1.60
N THR A 66 -2.43 15.47 1.53
CA THR A 66 -1.21 15.85 2.24
C THR A 66 -0.03 15.89 1.26
N PHE A 67 0.73 14.81 1.08
CA PHE A 67 1.82 14.77 0.09
C PHE A 67 1.33 14.51 -1.34
N ASP A 68 0.09 14.05 -1.50
CA ASP A 68 -0.62 13.98 -2.79
C ASP A 68 -1.02 15.36 -3.31
N ALA A 69 -1.12 16.38 -2.45
CA ALA A 69 -1.31 17.76 -2.87
C ALA A 69 -0.07 18.25 -3.66
N PRO A 70 -0.20 18.59 -4.97
CA PRO A 70 0.95 18.84 -5.82
C PRO A 70 1.86 20.00 -5.40
N LEU A 71 1.34 20.95 -4.60
CA LEU A 71 2.10 22.09 -4.12
C LEU A 71 2.67 21.91 -2.71
N GLY A 72 2.57 20.69 -2.15
CA GLY A 72 3.17 20.31 -0.87
C GLY A 72 2.18 20.03 0.24
N GLU A 73 2.70 19.51 1.33
CA GLU A 73 2.03 18.84 2.45
C GLU A 73 0.80 19.57 3.02
N THR A 74 0.78 20.89 2.97
CA THR A 74 -0.32 21.70 3.56
C THR A 74 -1.15 22.45 2.53
N ALA A 75 -0.90 22.21 1.24
CA ALA A 75 -1.48 23.04 0.17
C ALA A 75 -2.99 22.89 0.05
N TRP A 76 -3.55 21.76 0.46
CA TRP A 76 -5.00 21.51 0.48
C TRP A 76 -5.63 21.64 1.87
N GLY A 77 -4.95 22.36 2.79
CA GLY A 77 -5.53 22.78 4.08
C GLY A 77 -5.26 21.87 5.26
N ASN A 78 -4.73 20.67 5.07
CA ASN A 78 -4.33 19.81 6.18
C ASN A 78 -3.10 20.40 6.92
N PRO A 79 -2.94 20.13 8.22
CA PRO A 79 -1.75 20.54 8.95
C PRO A 79 -0.53 19.71 8.55
N ILE A 80 0.66 20.18 8.95
CA ILE A 80 1.87 19.37 8.89
C ILE A 80 1.65 18.07 9.69
N THR A 81 2.05 16.94 9.09
CA THR A 81 1.99 15.61 9.72
C THR A 81 2.95 15.54 10.89
N THR A 82 2.47 15.08 12.04
CA THR A 82 3.29 14.94 13.25
C THR A 82 3.40 13.48 13.66
N GLN A 83 4.40 13.18 14.49
CA GLN A 83 4.59 11.84 15.04
C GLN A 83 3.39 11.41 15.91
N GLU A 84 2.79 12.34 16.64
CA GLU A 84 1.62 12.08 17.48
C GLU A 84 0.40 11.67 16.64
N LEU A 85 0.23 12.24 15.43
CA LEU A 85 -0.81 11.79 14.51
C LEU A 85 -0.58 10.34 14.09
N LEU A 86 0.64 9.98 13.75
CA LEU A 86 0.99 8.62 13.30
C LEU A 86 0.85 7.59 14.43
N GLN A 87 1.19 7.98 15.66
CA GLN A 87 0.93 7.18 16.86
C GLN A 87 -0.56 6.99 17.10
N LEU A 88 -1.36 8.07 16.97
CA LEU A 88 -2.82 7.98 17.08
C LEU A 88 -3.41 7.02 16.05
N VAL A 89 -2.96 7.06 14.79
CA VAL A 89 -3.41 6.11 13.75
C VAL A 89 -3.20 4.67 14.22
N LYS A 90 -2.04 4.36 14.79
CA LYS A 90 -1.75 3.03 15.34
C LYS A 90 -2.62 2.69 16.55
N GLU A 91 -2.80 3.64 17.47
CA GLU A 91 -3.63 3.47 18.69
C GLU A 91 -5.11 3.24 18.36
N LEU A 92 -5.60 3.80 17.25
CA LEU A 92 -6.95 3.58 16.74
C LEU A 92 -7.16 2.19 16.13
N GLY A 93 -6.11 1.36 16.04
CA GLY A 93 -6.18 -0.02 15.56
C GLY A 93 -5.78 -0.21 14.09
N PHE A 94 -5.32 0.83 13.41
CA PHE A 94 -4.78 0.68 12.06
C PHE A 94 -3.39 0.04 12.09
N GLU A 95 -3.15 -0.91 11.20
CA GLU A 95 -1.85 -1.59 11.06
C GLU A 95 -1.04 -1.05 9.88
N THR A 96 -1.70 -0.38 8.93
CA THR A 96 -1.09 0.12 7.70
C THR A 96 -1.42 1.59 7.49
N ILE A 97 -0.44 2.36 7.02
CA ILE A 97 -0.65 3.71 6.51
C ILE A 97 -0.21 3.77 5.04
N ARG A 98 -1.05 4.37 4.20
CA ARG A 98 -0.65 4.77 2.85
C ARG A 98 -0.40 6.28 2.85
N ILE A 99 0.75 6.67 2.36
CA ILE A 99 1.21 8.06 2.23
C ILE A 99 1.27 8.36 0.73
N PRO A 100 0.18 8.87 0.15
CA PRO A 100 0.13 9.23 -1.27
C PRO A 100 1.08 10.41 -1.54
N ILE A 101 1.90 10.33 -2.61
CA ILE A 101 2.92 11.35 -2.89
C ILE A 101 2.88 11.76 -4.36
N SER A 102 2.70 13.05 -4.62
CA SER A 102 2.81 13.65 -5.96
C SER A 102 4.19 14.27 -6.12
N TRP A 103 5.03 13.66 -6.95
CA TRP A 103 6.42 14.07 -7.16
C TRP A 103 6.58 15.16 -8.22
N GLY A 104 5.67 15.22 -9.20
CA GLY A 104 5.83 15.98 -10.44
C GLY A 104 6.10 17.47 -10.29
N LYS A 105 5.63 18.11 -9.21
CA LYS A 105 5.93 19.53 -8.90
C LYS A 105 7.17 19.72 -8.03
N HIS A 106 7.77 18.63 -7.57
CA HIS A 106 8.93 18.62 -6.69
C HIS A 106 10.18 18.05 -7.38
N VAL A 107 10.19 18.04 -8.71
CA VAL A 107 11.32 17.58 -9.53
C VAL A 107 11.85 18.67 -10.45
N SER A 108 13.13 18.56 -10.79
CA SER A 108 13.71 19.38 -11.87
C SER A 108 13.13 19.02 -13.23
N ALA A 109 13.41 19.84 -14.25
CA ALA A 109 12.97 19.56 -15.61
C ALA A 109 13.53 18.24 -16.16
N ALA A 110 12.82 17.69 -17.17
CA ALA A 110 13.29 16.54 -17.94
C ALA A 110 14.68 16.84 -18.57
N PRO A 111 15.49 15.81 -18.82
CA PRO A 111 15.25 14.39 -18.53
C PRO A 111 15.70 13.98 -17.12
N ALA A 112 16.25 14.89 -16.32
CA ALA A 112 16.86 14.55 -15.03
C ALA A 112 15.81 14.19 -13.96
N TYR A 113 14.68 14.88 -13.93
CA TYR A 113 13.62 14.71 -12.93
C TYR A 113 14.16 14.57 -11.50
N GLN A 114 15.20 15.38 -11.16
CA GLN A 114 15.82 15.32 -9.84
C GLN A 114 14.85 15.80 -8.77
N ILE A 115 14.54 14.96 -7.82
CA ILE A 115 13.64 15.28 -6.69
C ILE A 115 14.29 16.33 -5.79
N ASP A 116 13.52 17.32 -5.35
CA ASP A 116 13.96 18.32 -4.39
C ASP A 116 14.37 17.65 -3.07
N GLU A 117 15.58 17.94 -2.61
CA GLU A 117 16.16 17.30 -1.42
C GLU A 117 15.35 17.57 -0.14
N LYS A 118 14.75 18.75 -0.01
CA LYS A 118 13.95 19.12 1.17
C LYS A 118 12.64 18.35 1.17
N PHE A 119 12.04 18.20 -0.01
CA PHE A 119 10.81 17.40 -0.17
C PHE A 119 11.07 15.93 0.15
N MET A 120 12.13 15.33 -0.43
CA MET A 120 12.53 13.95 -0.13
C MET A 120 12.83 13.76 1.37
N SER A 121 13.57 14.67 1.98
CA SER A 121 13.88 14.60 3.42
C SER A 121 12.63 14.73 4.29
N ARG A 122 11.63 15.52 3.88
CA ARG A 122 10.35 15.59 4.60
C ARG A 122 9.54 14.31 4.48
N VAL A 123 9.47 13.72 3.29
CA VAL A 123 8.84 12.41 3.07
C VAL A 123 9.54 11.34 3.91
N ASP A 124 10.88 11.27 3.88
CA ASP A 124 11.67 10.34 4.70
C ASP A 124 11.34 10.46 6.19
N THR A 125 11.22 11.69 6.69
CA THR A 125 10.87 11.94 8.10
C THR A 125 9.52 11.31 8.44
N VAL A 126 8.48 11.51 7.62
CA VAL A 126 7.14 10.97 7.90
C VAL A 126 7.09 9.46 7.74
N VAL A 127 7.77 8.92 6.72
CA VAL A 127 7.90 7.46 6.53
C VAL A 127 8.51 6.80 7.75
N ARG A 128 9.66 7.34 8.26
CA ARG A 128 10.33 6.77 9.44
C ARG A 128 9.48 6.90 10.70
N GLN A 129 8.83 8.04 10.90
CA GLN A 129 7.91 8.20 12.04
C GLN A 129 6.74 7.21 12.01
N ALA A 130 6.21 6.89 10.82
CA ALA A 130 5.16 5.89 10.67
C ALA A 130 5.68 4.46 10.95
N LEU A 131 6.88 4.11 10.47
CA LEU A 131 7.56 2.85 10.76
C LEU A 131 7.86 2.73 12.27
N ASP A 132 8.34 3.81 12.91
CA ASP A 132 8.62 3.85 14.36
C ASP A 132 7.34 3.69 15.19
N ALA A 133 6.18 4.10 14.68
CA ALA A 133 4.88 3.82 15.28
C ALA A 133 4.44 2.35 15.12
N GLY A 134 5.17 1.53 14.37
CA GLY A 134 4.90 0.11 14.12
C GLY A 134 3.84 -0.12 13.04
N LEU A 135 3.73 0.78 12.06
CA LEU A 135 2.85 0.65 10.92
C LEU A 135 3.58 0.03 9.73
N TYR A 136 2.86 -0.73 8.90
CA TYR A 136 3.23 -0.93 7.51
C TYR A 136 3.04 0.39 6.77
N VAL A 137 3.96 0.76 5.90
CA VAL A 137 3.94 2.05 5.20
C VAL A 137 3.94 1.83 3.70
N ILE A 138 2.94 2.35 3.00
CA ILE A 138 2.88 2.37 1.54
C ILE A 138 3.19 3.78 1.06
N ILE A 139 4.11 3.92 0.09
CA ILE A 139 4.35 5.17 -0.64
C ILE A 139 4.23 4.92 -2.14
N ASN A 140 3.80 5.93 -2.91
CA ASN A 140 3.53 5.80 -4.33
C ASN A 140 3.93 7.02 -5.17
N SER A 141 3.61 6.99 -6.48
CA SER A 141 3.51 8.16 -7.36
C SER A 141 2.02 8.44 -7.61
N HIS A 142 1.50 9.56 -7.06
CA HIS A 142 0.05 9.77 -6.93
C HIS A 142 -0.54 10.64 -8.05
N HIS A 143 -0.60 11.95 -7.91
CA HIS A 143 -1.26 12.85 -8.87
C HIS A 143 -0.33 13.36 -9.99
N ASP A 144 0.48 12.48 -10.56
CA ASP A 144 1.37 12.79 -11.67
C ASP A 144 0.84 12.26 -13.02
N ASN A 145 -0.45 11.96 -13.09
CA ASN A 145 -1.13 11.35 -14.24
C ASN A 145 -0.93 12.11 -15.55
N GLU A 146 -0.80 13.45 -15.48
CA GLU A 146 -0.51 14.27 -16.68
C GLU A 146 0.85 13.92 -17.31
N ILE A 147 1.83 13.48 -16.50
CA ILE A 147 3.17 13.11 -16.95
C ILE A 147 3.19 11.67 -17.44
N TYR A 148 2.60 10.74 -16.69
CA TYR A 148 2.56 9.32 -17.03
C TYR A 148 1.22 8.85 -17.63
N THR A 149 0.45 9.75 -18.28
CA THR A 149 -0.76 9.36 -19.01
C THR A 149 -0.50 8.12 -19.86
N PRO A 150 -1.24 7.01 -19.67
CA PRO A 150 -0.92 5.73 -20.29
C PRO A 150 -1.45 5.64 -21.71
N THR A 151 -0.88 6.43 -22.62
CA THR A 151 -1.16 6.29 -24.06
C THR A 151 0.08 5.79 -24.79
N PRO A 152 -0.06 5.09 -25.93
CA PRO A 152 1.07 4.64 -26.73
C PRO A 152 2.06 5.78 -27.06
N GLU A 153 1.53 6.97 -27.39
CA GLU A 153 2.30 8.15 -27.78
C GLU A 153 3.13 8.70 -26.61
N ASN A 154 2.60 8.61 -25.38
CA ASN A 154 3.28 9.11 -24.18
C ASN A 154 4.08 8.03 -23.44
N SER A 155 3.96 6.77 -23.84
CA SER A 155 4.52 5.63 -23.11
C SER A 155 6.02 5.78 -22.82
N GLN A 156 6.82 6.26 -23.75
CA GLN A 156 8.25 6.44 -23.57
C GLN A 156 8.56 7.54 -22.52
N ASN A 157 7.92 8.70 -22.61
CA ASN A 157 8.07 9.78 -21.63
C ASN A 157 7.60 9.35 -20.22
N ALA A 158 6.51 8.62 -20.14
CA ALA A 158 6.00 8.06 -18.87
C ALA A 158 7.01 7.10 -18.23
N LYS A 159 7.63 6.21 -19.02
CA LYS A 159 8.68 5.29 -18.56
C LYS A 159 9.92 6.05 -18.06
N GLU A 160 10.37 7.07 -18.79
CA GLU A 160 11.52 7.90 -18.40
C GLU A 160 11.26 8.62 -17.07
N TYR A 161 10.09 9.24 -16.92
CA TYR A 161 9.69 9.89 -15.68
C TYR A 161 9.63 8.91 -14.51
N LEU A 162 8.87 7.83 -14.63
CA LEU A 162 8.68 6.85 -13.55
C LEU A 162 10.00 6.16 -13.16
N SER A 163 10.87 5.84 -14.14
CA SER A 163 12.21 5.32 -13.85
C SER A 163 13.04 6.32 -13.05
N ALA A 164 13.01 7.60 -13.43
CA ALA A 164 13.77 8.62 -12.71
C ALA A 164 13.28 8.82 -11.28
N ILE A 165 11.96 8.78 -11.05
CA ILE A 165 11.38 8.88 -9.71
C ILE A 165 11.74 7.63 -8.88
N TRP A 166 11.43 6.43 -9.39
CA TRP A 166 11.65 5.21 -8.62
C TRP A 166 13.12 4.90 -8.38
N GLN A 167 14.02 5.28 -9.30
CA GLN A 167 15.46 5.15 -9.06
C GLN A 167 15.90 5.95 -7.83
N GLN A 168 15.43 7.19 -7.68
CA GLN A 168 15.78 8.04 -6.55
C GLN A 168 15.13 7.58 -5.25
N VAL A 169 13.82 7.29 -5.30
CA VAL A 169 13.05 6.82 -4.12
C VAL A 169 13.59 5.48 -3.63
N ALA A 170 13.74 4.49 -4.51
CA ALA A 170 14.21 3.17 -4.14
C ALA A 170 15.66 3.19 -3.62
N THR A 171 16.54 4.02 -4.20
CA THR A 171 17.91 4.20 -3.68
C THR A 171 17.91 4.85 -2.30
N HIS A 172 17.06 5.86 -2.08
CA HIS A 172 16.96 6.54 -0.79
C HIS A 172 16.53 5.60 0.34
N PHE A 173 15.55 4.74 0.06
CA PHE A 173 14.97 3.80 1.02
C PHE A 173 15.56 2.37 0.95
N GLN A 174 16.67 2.15 0.26
CA GLN A 174 17.23 0.80 0.00
C GLN A 174 17.55 -0.02 1.26
N ASN A 175 17.77 0.65 2.40
CA ASN A 175 18.11 0.02 3.68
C ASN A 175 16.95 0.02 4.69
N VAL A 176 15.76 0.41 4.29
CA VAL A 176 14.55 0.36 5.12
C VAL A 176 13.93 -1.01 4.99
N ASP A 177 13.51 -1.59 6.12
CA ASP A 177 13.01 -2.95 6.18
C ASP A 177 11.72 -3.21 5.41
N ALA A 178 11.22 -4.45 5.46
CA ALA A 178 10.07 -4.92 4.70
C ALA A 178 8.73 -4.27 5.07
N HIS A 179 8.64 -3.49 6.16
CA HIS A 179 7.42 -2.75 6.49
C HIS A 179 7.17 -1.55 5.56
N LEU A 180 8.21 -1.08 4.84
CA LEU A 180 8.04 -0.11 3.76
C LEU A 180 7.71 -0.83 2.45
N ILE A 181 6.61 -0.45 1.82
CA ILE A 181 6.04 -1.03 0.61
C ILE A 181 6.00 0.06 -0.46
N PHE A 182 6.31 -0.28 -1.70
CA PHE A 182 6.21 0.64 -2.82
C PHE A 182 5.01 0.30 -3.69
N GLU A 183 4.21 1.30 -4.03
CA GLU A 183 3.11 1.19 -4.98
C GLU A 183 3.48 1.98 -6.24
N THR A 184 3.51 1.32 -7.38
CA THR A 184 4.11 1.84 -8.63
C THR A 184 3.52 3.16 -9.09
N MET A 185 2.21 3.30 -9.07
CA MET A 185 1.42 4.47 -9.48
C MET A 185 0.10 4.45 -8.71
N ASN A 186 -0.63 5.56 -8.66
CA ASN A 186 -1.95 5.63 -8.04
C ASN A 186 -3.05 5.07 -8.97
N GLU A 187 -3.56 5.89 -9.86
CA GLU A 187 -4.67 5.62 -10.77
C GLU A 187 -4.29 5.99 -12.21
N PRO A 188 -3.38 5.25 -12.85
CA PRO A 188 -2.98 5.55 -14.22
C PRO A 188 -4.18 5.47 -15.16
N ARG A 189 -4.55 6.60 -15.77
CA ARG A 189 -5.73 6.70 -16.66
C ARG A 189 -5.57 7.78 -17.70
N VAL A 190 -6.39 7.73 -18.73
CA VAL A 190 -6.48 8.77 -19.76
C VAL A 190 -7.59 9.75 -19.37
N ALA A 191 -7.19 10.81 -18.66
CA ALA A 191 -8.10 11.82 -18.16
C ALA A 191 -8.90 12.49 -19.28
N GLY A 192 -10.21 12.73 -19.06
CA GLY A 192 -11.11 13.35 -20.03
C GLY A 192 -11.59 12.42 -21.16
N SER A 193 -11.11 11.17 -21.20
CA SER A 193 -11.61 10.18 -22.16
C SER A 193 -12.98 9.60 -21.74
N SER A 194 -13.71 9.01 -22.70
CA SER A 194 -14.96 8.31 -22.41
C SER A 194 -14.77 7.01 -21.59
N TYR A 195 -13.52 6.56 -21.44
CA TYR A 195 -13.13 5.38 -20.69
C TYR A 195 -12.23 5.71 -19.49
N GLU A 196 -12.22 6.97 -19.05
CA GLU A 196 -11.38 7.42 -17.94
C GLU A 196 -11.51 6.54 -16.69
N TRP A 197 -12.73 6.28 -16.26
CA TRP A 197 -13.03 5.52 -15.04
C TRP A 197 -13.60 4.12 -15.28
N ASN A 198 -14.14 3.89 -16.49
CA ASN A 198 -14.76 2.63 -16.82
C ASN A 198 -14.19 2.10 -18.14
N ILE A 199 -13.54 0.96 -18.09
CA ILE A 199 -12.95 0.36 -19.27
C ILE A 199 -14.01 0.05 -20.35
N SER A 200 -13.62 0.22 -21.59
CA SER A 200 -14.43 -0.11 -22.78
C SER A 200 -13.70 -1.15 -23.62
N PRO A 201 -14.02 -2.45 -23.48
CA PRO A 201 -13.32 -3.52 -24.23
C PRO A 201 -13.42 -3.42 -25.74
N GLN A 202 -14.41 -2.68 -26.25
CA GLN A 202 -14.60 -2.46 -27.71
C GLN A 202 -13.85 -1.23 -28.23
N ASN A 203 -13.26 -0.43 -27.32
CA ASN A 203 -12.48 0.74 -27.69
C ASN A 203 -10.99 0.37 -27.76
N PRO A 204 -10.35 0.43 -28.95
CA PRO A 204 -8.94 0.05 -29.11
C PRO A 204 -7.99 0.94 -28.32
N ASP A 205 -8.28 2.24 -28.17
CA ASP A 205 -7.44 3.17 -27.41
C ASP A 205 -7.49 2.86 -25.92
N CYS A 206 -8.67 2.46 -25.41
CA CYS A 206 -8.80 1.97 -24.03
C CYS A 206 -7.96 0.71 -23.80
N MET A 207 -8.03 -0.25 -24.73
CA MET A 207 -7.24 -1.49 -24.58
C MET A 207 -5.74 -1.22 -24.68
N ALA A 208 -5.32 -0.33 -25.59
CA ALA A 208 -3.92 0.10 -25.67
C ALA A 208 -3.46 0.80 -24.40
N ALA A 209 -4.30 1.62 -23.77
CA ALA A 209 -3.99 2.26 -22.49
C ALA A 209 -3.76 1.25 -21.35
N LEU A 210 -4.57 0.17 -21.28
CA LEU A 210 -4.36 -0.91 -20.32
C LEU A 210 -3.02 -1.64 -20.53
N GLU A 211 -2.65 -1.88 -21.79
CA GLU A 211 -1.35 -2.49 -22.14
C GLU A 211 -0.19 -1.58 -21.75
N VAL A 212 -0.33 -0.27 -21.93
CA VAL A 212 0.69 0.70 -21.47
C VAL A 212 0.83 0.68 -19.95
N VAL A 213 -0.27 0.58 -19.18
CA VAL A 213 -0.20 0.44 -17.72
C VAL A 213 0.61 -0.79 -17.31
N ASN A 214 0.41 -1.95 -17.95
CA ASN A 214 1.23 -3.14 -17.70
C ASN A 214 2.73 -2.85 -17.92
N GLN A 215 3.08 -2.14 -19.02
CA GLN A 215 4.47 -1.79 -19.32
C GLN A 215 5.05 -0.79 -18.31
N LEU A 216 4.26 0.17 -17.82
CA LEU A 216 4.69 1.13 -16.80
C LEU A 216 4.95 0.42 -15.46
N ASN A 217 4.09 -0.52 -15.06
CA ASN A 217 4.32 -1.36 -13.88
C ASN A 217 5.64 -2.13 -13.99
N GLN A 218 5.92 -2.76 -15.15
CA GLN A 218 7.18 -3.46 -15.36
C GLN A 218 8.38 -2.52 -15.23
N THR A 219 8.30 -1.33 -15.83
CA THR A 219 9.35 -0.32 -15.77
C THR A 219 9.63 0.13 -14.32
N CYS A 220 8.59 0.38 -13.54
CA CYS A 220 8.74 0.72 -12.12
C CYS A 220 9.38 -0.41 -11.33
N LEU A 221 8.88 -1.64 -11.50
CA LEU A 221 9.39 -2.82 -10.80
C LEU A 221 10.87 -3.07 -11.09
N ASP A 222 11.25 -3.08 -12.37
CA ASP A 222 12.64 -3.28 -12.79
C ASP A 222 13.57 -2.24 -12.16
N THR A 223 13.12 -0.97 -12.15
CA THR A 223 13.86 0.13 -11.54
C THR A 223 14.02 -0.04 -10.04
N ILE A 224 12.95 -0.42 -9.34
CA ILE A 224 12.96 -0.68 -7.90
C ILE A 224 13.90 -1.83 -7.57
N ARG A 225 13.82 -2.95 -8.27
CA ARG A 225 14.68 -4.13 -8.06
C ARG A 225 16.16 -3.81 -8.33
N ALA A 226 16.44 -3.05 -9.38
CA ALA A 226 17.79 -2.63 -9.75
C ALA A 226 18.47 -1.73 -8.70
N ALA A 227 17.70 -1.02 -7.88
CA ALA A 227 18.26 -0.20 -6.79
C ALA A 227 18.90 -1.04 -5.67
N GLY A 228 18.61 -2.34 -5.58
CA GLY A 228 19.27 -3.27 -4.65
C GLY A 228 18.91 -3.05 -3.17
N GLY A 229 19.72 -3.61 -2.26
CA GLY A 229 19.42 -3.61 -0.83
C GLY A 229 18.11 -4.36 -0.53
N GLU A 230 17.33 -3.87 0.43
CA GLU A 230 16.02 -4.44 0.78
C GLU A 230 15.03 -4.41 -0.40
N ASN A 231 15.26 -3.58 -1.42
CA ASN A 231 14.38 -3.52 -2.58
C ASN A 231 14.41 -4.78 -3.42
N ALA A 232 15.45 -5.62 -3.30
CA ALA A 232 15.52 -6.91 -4.00
C ALA A 232 14.36 -7.84 -3.59
N GLU A 233 13.84 -7.68 -2.37
CA GLU A 233 12.82 -8.53 -1.76
C GLU A 233 11.60 -7.74 -1.24
N ARG A 234 11.60 -6.42 -1.45
CA ARG A 234 10.51 -5.55 -0.99
C ARG A 234 9.19 -5.91 -1.66
N MET A 235 8.09 -5.91 -0.90
CA MET A 235 6.75 -5.97 -1.47
C MET A 235 6.50 -4.77 -2.38
N VAL A 236 6.09 -5.02 -3.62
CA VAL A 236 5.70 -3.98 -4.58
C VAL A 236 4.23 -4.16 -4.95
N ILE A 237 3.48 -3.10 -4.79
CA ILE A 237 2.07 -3.02 -5.19
C ILE A 237 2.04 -2.49 -6.62
N VAL A 238 1.35 -3.21 -7.50
CA VAL A 238 1.19 -2.84 -8.91
C VAL A 238 -0.21 -2.30 -9.17
N SER A 239 -0.26 -1.18 -9.86
CA SER A 239 -1.50 -0.47 -10.13
C SER A 239 -2.24 -1.06 -11.32
N VAL A 240 -3.54 -0.94 -11.30
CA VAL A 240 -4.38 -1.24 -12.46
C VAL A 240 -4.89 0.06 -13.08
N TYR A 241 -5.37 0.00 -14.32
CA TYR A 241 -5.94 1.19 -14.97
C TYR A 241 -7.05 1.80 -14.11
N ALA A 242 -6.92 3.09 -13.80
CA ALA A 242 -7.83 3.87 -12.93
C ALA A 242 -8.05 3.29 -11.51
N GLY A 243 -7.15 2.46 -10.99
CA GLY A 243 -7.37 1.75 -9.72
C GLY A 243 -8.57 0.78 -9.75
N SER A 244 -9.23 0.66 -10.90
CA SER A 244 -10.56 0.03 -10.99
C SER A 244 -10.52 -1.49 -10.89
N PRO A 245 -11.35 -2.10 -10.01
CA PRO A 245 -11.51 -3.55 -9.98
C PRO A 245 -11.91 -4.15 -11.33
N GLY A 246 -12.68 -3.43 -12.14
CA GLY A 246 -13.05 -3.85 -13.48
C GLY A 246 -11.83 -4.00 -14.41
N SER A 247 -10.85 -3.11 -14.28
CA SER A 247 -9.59 -3.16 -15.03
C SER A 247 -8.73 -4.35 -14.59
N ALA A 248 -8.64 -4.62 -13.31
CA ALA A 248 -7.93 -5.78 -12.77
C ALA A 248 -8.52 -7.11 -13.27
N LEU A 249 -9.85 -7.18 -13.34
CA LEU A 249 -10.57 -8.38 -13.82
C LEU A 249 -10.55 -8.54 -15.34
N SER A 250 -10.06 -7.54 -16.07
CA SER A 250 -9.87 -7.60 -17.53
C SER A 250 -8.83 -8.67 -17.92
N SER A 251 -9.01 -9.27 -19.10
CA SER A 251 -8.03 -10.19 -19.68
C SER A 251 -6.74 -9.51 -20.15
N VAL A 252 -6.73 -8.19 -20.29
CA VAL A 252 -5.54 -7.39 -20.69
C VAL A 252 -4.60 -7.17 -19.51
N PHE A 253 -5.12 -7.08 -18.28
CA PHE A 253 -4.28 -6.90 -17.10
C PHE A 253 -3.33 -8.09 -16.91
N GLN A 254 -2.05 -7.78 -16.79
CA GLN A 254 -0.98 -8.74 -16.54
C GLN A 254 -0.08 -8.24 -15.41
N LEU A 255 0.26 -9.14 -14.50
CA LEU A 255 1.31 -8.86 -13.52
C LEU A 255 2.66 -8.74 -14.24
N PRO A 256 3.53 -7.82 -13.82
CA PRO A 256 4.89 -7.78 -14.34
C PRO A 256 5.67 -9.04 -13.93
N GLU A 257 6.71 -9.34 -14.71
CA GLU A 257 7.68 -10.36 -14.35
C GLU A 257 8.59 -9.85 -13.23
N ASP A 258 8.73 -10.60 -12.15
CA ASP A 258 9.53 -10.20 -10.99
C ASP A 258 10.67 -11.18 -10.75
N SER A 259 11.86 -10.65 -10.41
CA SER A 259 13.00 -11.44 -9.96
C SER A 259 12.82 -11.95 -8.52
N ALA A 260 11.98 -11.30 -7.72
CA ALA A 260 11.64 -11.72 -6.37
C ALA A 260 10.38 -12.59 -6.36
N GLU A 261 10.48 -13.78 -5.82
CA GLU A 261 9.34 -14.68 -5.71
C GLU A 261 8.35 -14.18 -4.67
N ASP A 262 7.06 -14.14 -5.06
CA ASP A 262 5.94 -13.84 -4.17
C ASP A 262 6.06 -12.45 -3.48
N ARG A 263 6.47 -11.42 -4.26
CA ARG A 263 6.65 -10.04 -3.77
C ARG A 263 5.86 -8.99 -4.54
N LEU A 264 4.81 -9.42 -5.25
CA LEU A 264 3.87 -8.52 -5.91
C LEU A 264 2.50 -8.58 -5.25
N MET A 265 1.84 -7.42 -5.15
CA MET A 265 0.46 -7.27 -4.69
C MET A 265 -0.29 -6.35 -5.67
N ILE A 266 -1.58 -6.55 -5.85
CA ILE A 266 -2.41 -5.75 -6.76
C ILE A 266 -3.13 -4.67 -5.97
N SER A 267 -3.01 -3.40 -6.40
CA SER A 267 -3.78 -2.26 -5.90
C SER A 267 -5.18 -2.25 -6.50
N LEU A 268 -6.20 -2.03 -5.68
CA LEU A 268 -7.58 -1.75 -6.08
C LEU A 268 -8.15 -0.59 -5.28
N HIS A 269 -8.84 0.31 -5.97
CA HIS A 269 -9.66 1.35 -5.35
C HIS A 269 -11.13 0.95 -5.47
N ALA A 270 -11.81 0.76 -4.35
CA ALA A 270 -13.15 0.18 -4.32
C ALA A 270 -14.15 1.04 -3.54
N TYR A 271 -14.62 2.10 -4.16
CA TYR A 271 -15.76 2.90 -3.68
C TYR A 271 -17.08 2.26 -4.14
N THR A 272 -17.36 1.06 -3.62
CA THR A 272 -18.44 0.18 -4.09
C THR A 272 -19.51 -0.02 -3.00
N PRO A 273 -20.81 0.09 -3.34
CA PRO A 273 -21.36 0.55 -4.63
C PRO A 273 -21.15 2.06 -4.84
N TYR A 274 -20.83 2.47 -6.06
CA TYR A 274 -20.52 3.87 -6.37
C TYR A 274 -21.61 4.85 -5.92
N ARG A 275 -22.89 4.52 -6.16
CA ARG A 275 -24.05 5.36 -5.79
C ARG A 275 -24.12 5.65 -4.29
N PHE A 276 -23.79 4.66 -3.44
CA PHE A 276 -23.77 4.84 -1.99
C PHE A 276 -22.45 5.50 -1.55
N ALA A 277 -21.31 4.97 -2.02
CA ALA A 277 -20.01 5.29 -1.50
C ALA A 277 -19.46 6.65 -1.98
N LEU A 278 -19.67 7.01 -3.26
CA LEU A 278 -18.98 8.16 -3.88
C LEU A 278 -19.90 9.13 -4.62
N ASP A 279 -21.08 8.72 -5.09
CA ASP A 279 -21.97 9.63 -5.82
C ASP A 279 -22.69 10.61 -4.89
N GLN A 280 -22.23 11.85 -4.90
CA GLN A 280 -22.85 12.94 -4.15
C GLN A 280 -24.23 13.37 -4.68
N LYS A 281 -24.52 13.05 -5.96
CA LYS A 281 -25.72 13.52 -6.67
C LYS A 281 -26.88 12.54 -6.58
N SER A 282 -26.61 11.26 -6.36
CA SER A 282 -27.65 10.23 -6.32
C SER A 282 -28.66 10.42 -5.18
N GLY A 283 -28.25 11.09 -4.10
CA GLY A 283 -29.03 11.19 -2.87
C GLY A 283 -29.20 9.84 -2.15
N ASP A 284 -28.59 8.78 -2.66
CA ASP A 284 -28.64 7.45 -2.07
C ASP A 284 -27.76 7.40 -0.81
N SER A 285 -28.44 7.38 0.33
CA SER A 285 -27.84 7.38 1.67
C SER A 285 -28.11 6.11 2.46
N THR A 286 -28.87 5.16 1.88
CA THR A 286 -29.25 3.90 2.53
C THR A 286 -28.40 2.77 2.02
N PHE A 287 -27.81 2.01 2.94
CA PHE A 287 -27.08 0.78 2.64
C PHE A 287 -28.01 -0.42 2.71
N ASP A 288 -28.34 -1.00 1.60
CA ASP A 288 -29.30 -2.10 1.49
C ASP A 288 -28.67 -3.45 1.10
N ARG A 289 -29.51 -4.48 0.96
CA ARG A 289 -29.06 -5.83 0.56
C ARG A 289 -28.49 -5.90 -0.85
N GLN A 290 -28.87 -5.00 -1.72
CA GLN A 290 -28.31 -4.94 -3.07
C GLN A 290 -26.89 -4.41 -3.00
N ASP A 291 -26.65 -3.36 -2.21
CA ASP A 291 -25.34 -2.81 -1.97
C ASP A 291 -24.39 -3.83 -1.33
N GLU A 292 -24.87 -4.55 -0.32
CA GLU A 292 -24.13 -5.67 0.27
C GLU A 292 -23.76 -6.71 -0.80
N SER A 293 -24.71 -7.13 -1.64
CA SER A 293 -24.47 -8.09 -2.71
C SER A 293 -23.43 -7.63 -3.73
N GLU A 294 -23.36 -6.32 -4.04
CA GLU A 294 -22.35 -5.77 -4.93
C GLU A 294 -20.94 -5.89 -4.32
N ILE A 295 -20.78 -5.55 -3.04
CA ILE A 295 -19.51 -5.71 -2.31
C ILE A 295 -19.07 -7.17 -2.29
N LEU A 296 -19.96 -8.08 -1.88
CA LEU A 296 -19.64 -9.51 -1.80
C LEU A 296 -19.29 -10.10 -3.16
N THR A 297 -19.97 -9.67 -4.23
CA THR A 297 -19.70 -10.10 -5.60
C THR A 297 -18.33 -9.61 -6.07
N LEU A 298 -18.00 -8.34 -5.83
CA LEU A 298 -16.69 -7.77 -6.13
C LEU A 298 -15.57 -8.59 -5.46
N LEU A 299 -15.63 -8.73 -4.15
CA LEU A 299 -14.60 -9.41 -3.36
C LEU A 299 -14.47 -10.89 -3.74
N LYS A 300 -15.59 -11.57 -4.02
CA LYS A 300 -15.60 -12.94 -4.53
C LYS A 300 -14.89 -13.06 -5.87
N ASN A 301 -15.12 -12.13 -6.81
CA ASN A 301 -14.48 -12.14 -8.12
C ASN A 301 -12.98 -11.88 -8.01
N VAL A 302 -12.57 -10.93 -7.18
CA VAL A 302 -11.16 -10.63 -6.87
C VAL A 302 -10.47 -11.85 -6.26
N ASN A 303 -11.09 -12.46 -5.24
CA ASN A 303 -10.58 -13.69 -4.63
C ASN A 303 -10.43 -14.83 -5.66
N TYR A 304 -11.44 -15.04 -6.51
CA TYR A 304 -11.39 -16.09 -7.54
C TYR A 304 -10.29 -15.85 -8.59
N ARG A 305 -10.13 -14.59 -9.00
CA ARG A 305 -9.17 -14.20 -10.04
C ARG A 305 -7.72 -14.24 -9.55
N PHE A 306 -7.46 -13.83 -8.30
CA PHE A 306 -6.14 -13.56 -7.76
C PHE A 306 -5.82 -14.35 -6.49
N VAL A 307 -6.48 -14.08 -5.37
CA VAL A 307 -6.08 -14.58 -4.04
C VAL A 307 -6.00 -16.12 -4.00
N ARG A 308 -6.98 -16.80 -4.57
CA ARG A 308 -6.98 -18.28 -4.67
C ARG A 308 -5.86 -18.85 -5.55
N LYS A 309 -5.14 -18.01 -6.26
CA LYS A 309 -3.98 -18.38 -7.08
C LYS A 309 -2.66 -17.96 -6.45
N GLY A 310 -2.68 -17.54 -5.20
CA GLY A 310 -1.50 -17.09 -4.47
C GLY A 310 -1.12 -15.62 -4.72
N ILE A 311 -1.93 -14.85 -5.46
CA ILE A 311 -1.62 -13.46 -5.78
C ILE A 311 -2.33 -12.56 -4.76
N PRO A 312 -1.59 -11.84 -3.89
CA PRO A 312 -2.18 -10.94 -2.92
C PRO A 312 -2.79 -9.70 -3.58
N VAL A 313 -3.83 -9.16 -2.94
CA VAL A 313 -4.53 -7.95 -3.36
C VAL A 313 -4.69 -7.05 -2.15
N VAL A 314 -4.59 -5.75 -2.33
CA VAL A 314 -4.95 -4.73 -1.35
C VAL A 314 -6.03 -3.83 -1.93
N ILE A 315 -7.02 -3.47 -1.13
CA ILE A 315 -7.92 -2.36 -1.44
C ILE A 315 -7.36 -1.14 -0.71
N ASP A 316 -6.45 -0.46 -1.37
CA ASP A 316 -5.67 0.63 -0.80
C ASP A 316 -6.37 1.98 -0.82
N GLU A 317 -7.53 2.05 -1.50
CA GLU A 317 -8.50 3.12 -1.28
C GLU A 317 -9.93 2.59 -1.22
N MET A 318 -10.61 2.88 -0.12
CA MET A 318 -12.04 2.68 0.06
C MET A 318 -12.62 3.76 0.98
N GLY A 319 -13.91 3.98 0.87
CA GLY A 319 -14.60 4.94 1.72
C GLY A 319 -16.07 5.09 1.31
N CYS A 320 -16.84 5.73 2.16
CA CYS A 320 -18.19 6.18 1.84
C CYS A 320 -18.42 7.60 2.37
N LEU A 321 -18.98 8.44 1.50
CA LEU A 321 -19.26 9.84 1.80
C LEU A 321 -20.24 10.00 2.98
N ASP A 322 -20.05 11.08 3.74
CA ASP A 322 -21.02 11.47 4.75
C ASP A 322 -22.24 12.12 4.09
N LYS A 323 -23.35 11.39 4.08
CA LYS A 323 -24.67 11.83 3.61
C LYS A 323 -25.64 11.97 4.79
N SER A 324 -25.13 12.27 5.99
CA SER A 324 -25.87 12.28 7.25
C SER A 324 -26.53 10.94 7.59
N ASN A 325 -25.83 9.84 7.31
CA ASN A 325 -26.30 8.46 7.41
C ASN A 325 -25.32 7.57 8.23
N PRO A 326 -25.04 7.90 9.49
CA PRO A 326 -24.00 7.24 10.28
C PRO A 326 -24.21 5.73 10.45
N GLU A 327 -25.45 5.27 10.60
CA GLU A 327 -25.76 3.85 10.78
C GLU A 327 -25.54 3.06 9.48
N ASP A 328 -25.88 3.63 8.33
CA ASP A 328 -25.62 3.01 7.02
C ASP A 328 -24.14 2.96 6.70
N ARG A 329 -23.38 4.01 7.04
CA ARG A 329 -21.92 4.05 6.91
C ARG A 329 -21.26 2.99 7.81
N TYR A 330 -21.74 2.83 9.05
CA TYR A 330 -21.29 1.77 9.95
C TYR A 330 -21.52 0.39 9.32
N ALA A 331 -22.75 0.12 8.85
CA ALA A 331 -23.11 -1.16 8.26
C ALA A 331 -22.26 -1.46 7.01
N TRP A 332 -22.05 -0.46 6.14
CA TRP A 332 -21.19 -0.56 4.97
C TRP A 332 -19.74 -0.91 5.34
N CYS A 333 -19.14 -0.17 6.28
CA CYS A 333 -17.77 -0.40 6.74
C CYS A 333 -17.61 -1.81 7.31
N LYS A 334 -18.51 -2.22 8.20
CA LYS A 334 -18.48 -3.54 8.83
C LYS A 334 -18.60 -4.66 7.80
N THR A 335 -19.54 -4.56 6.87
CA THR A 335 -19.75 -5.53 5.79
C THR A 335 -18.52 -5.64 4.91
N PHE A 336 -17.99 -4.49 4.48
CA PHE A 336 -16.85 -4.44 3.55
C PHE A 336 -15.60 -5.08 4.18
N ILE A 337 -15.24 -4.65 5.39
CA ILE A 337 -14.04 -5.12 6.09
C ILE A 337 -14.17 -6.61 6.44
N SER A 338 -15.32 -7.05 6.99
CA SER A 338 -15.54 -8.46 7.31
C SER A 338 -15.40 -9.37 6.08
N ALA A 339 -16.01 -8.98 4.96
CA ALA A 339 -15.95 -9.75 3.73
C ALA A 339 -14.53 -9.78 3.11
N ALA A 340 -13.83 -8.66 3.10
CA ALA A 340 -12.45 -8.57 2.59
C ALA A 340 -11.48 -9.38 3.45
N ARG A 341 -11.58 -9.25 4.78
CA ARG A 341 -10.80 -10.03 5.74
C ARG A 341 -10.97 -11.52 5.57
N GLY A 342 -12.20 -11.99 5.28
CA GLY A 342 -12.49 -13.39 5.00
C GLY A 342 -11.68 -13.98 3.83
N TYR A 343 -11.11 -13.13 2.99
CA TYR A 343 -10.21 -13.49 1.90
C TYR A 343 -8.75 -13.08 2.13
N GLY A 344 -8.42 -12.50 3.30
CA GLY A 344 -7.06 -11.98 3.58
C GLY A 344 -6.70 -10.73 2.79
N ILE A 345 -7.69 -9.95 2.35
CA ILE A 345 -7.51 -8.70 1.59
C ILE A 345 -7.51 -7.53 2.57
N PRO A 346 -6.36 -6.83 2.78
CA PRO A 346 -6.33 -5.61 3.57
C PRO A 346 -7.08 -4.48 2.85
N CYS A 347 -7.70 -3.60 3.65
CA CYS A 347 -8.45 -2.45 3.14
C CYS A 347 -8.01 -1.18 3.85
N LEU A 348 -7.83 -0.07 3.11
CA LEU A 348 -7.37 1.20 3.65
C LEU A 348 -8.41 2.28 3.42
N TRP A 349 -8.87 2.89 4.53
CA TRP A 349 -9.80 4.01 4.48
C TRP A 349 -9.14 5.24 3.86
N TRP A 350 -9.80 5.84 2.88
CA TRP A 350 -9.41 7.15 2.34
C TRP A 350 -9.81 8.26 3.28
N ASP A 351 -8.86 8.94 3.91
CA ASP A 351 -9.09 10.10 4.77
C ASP A 351 -8.41 11.33 4.18
N ASN A 352 -9.18 12.23 3.60
CA ASN A 352 -8.69 13.49 3.05
C ASN A 352 -8.70 14.65 4.08
N GLY A 353 -9.16 14.39 5.31
CA GLY A 353 -9.29 15.41 6.36
C GLY A 353 -10.55 16.29 6.25
N GLU A 354 -11.33 16.15 5.18
CA GLU A 354 -12.51 16.97 4.91
C GLU A 354 -13.78 16.33 5.50
N ILE A 355 -14.58 17.12 6.19
CA ILE A 355 -15.84 16.68 6.85
C ILE A 355 -17.05 17.48 6.44
N ALA A 356 -16.86 18.52 5.65
CA ALA A 356 -17.91 19.45 5.22
C ALA A 356 -17.54 20.12 3.91
N GLY A 357 -18.54 20.62 3.19
CA GLY A 357 -18.35 21.31 1.93
C GLY A 357 -18.96 20.56 0.76
N SER A 358 -18.73 21.08 -0.46
CA SER A 358 -19.26 20.49 -1.70
C SER A 358 -18.33 19.43 -2.32
N GLY A 359 -17.21 19.14 -1.67
CA GLY A 359 -16.23 18.13 -2.09
C GLY A 359 -16.49 16.76 -1.48
N GLU A 360 -15.53 15.89 -1.64
CA GLU A 360 -15.53 14.56 -1.03
C GLU A 360 -15.23 14.68 0.47
N ASN A 361 -16.15 14.20 1.31
CA ASN A 361 -16.06 14.30 2.76
C ASN A 361 -15.79 12.91 3.36
N PHE A 362 -14.51 12.54 3.44
CA PHE A 362 -14.04 11.25 3.96
C PHE A 362 -13.31 11.38 5.30
N GLY A 363 -13.21 12.58 5.87
CA GLY A 363 -12.46 12.87 7.07
C GLY A 363 -12.86 11.97 8.23
N LEU A 364 -11.90 11.24 8.79
CA LEU A 364 -12.03 10.38 9.96
C LEU A 364 -11.35 11.02 11.16
N ILE A 365 -10.11 11.47 10.98
CA ILE A 365 -9.26 12.00 12.04
C ILE A 365 -9.15 13.52 11.92
N ASN A 366 -9.50 14.23 13.00
CA ASN A 366 -9.18 15.63 13.14
C ASN A 366 -7.68 15.79 13.43
N ARG A 367 -6.91 15.99 12.39
CA ARG A 367 -5.43 16.01 12.44
C ARG A 367 -4.87 17.21 13.25
N ARG A 368 -5.67 18.25 13.50
CA ARG A 368 -5.26 19.41 14.34
C ARG A 368 -5.51 19.16 15.82
N LYS A 369 -6.57 18.40 16.16
CA LYS A 369 -6.96 18.13 17.54
C LYS A 369 -6.49 16.75 18.02
N LEU A 370 -6.02 15.89 17.09
CA LEU A 370 -5.65 14.51 17.34
C LEU A 370 -6.80 13.72 17.99
N THR A 371 -7.99 13.84 17.39
CA THR A 371 -9.22 13.14 17.82
C THR A 371 -9.98 12.63 16.60
N ILE A 372 -10.91 11.73 16.81
CA ILE A 372 -11.88 11.36 15.77
C ILE A 372 -12.91 12.48 15.64
N TYR A 373 -13.39 12.76 14.42
CA TYR A 373 -14.54 13.62 14.22
C TYR A 373 -15.81 12.93 14.72
N ASP A 374 -16.69 13.66 15.42
CA ASP A 374 -17.90 13.11 16.04
C ASP A 374 -18.78 12.36 15.02
N GLN A 375 -18.96 12.91 13.81
CA GLN A 375 -19.74 12.28 12.74
C GLN A 375 -19.06 11.06 12.11
N SER A 376 -17.80 10.82 12.39
CA SER A 376 -17.03 9.70 11.86
C SER A 376 -16.77 8.59 12.90
N ALA A 377 -17.24 8.77 14.13
CA ALA A 377 -17.04 7.79 15.19
C ALA A 377 -17.67 6.41 14.86
N THR A 378 -18.86 6.41 14.24
CA THR A 378 -19.54 5.20 13.80
C THR A 378 -18.83 4.53 12.63
N VAL A 379 -18.17 5.30 11.77
CA VAL A 379 -17.33 4.76 10.69
C VAL A 379 -16.16 3.99 11.27
N LEU A 380 -15.39 4.59 12.19
CA LEU A 380 -14.29 3.91 12.86
C LEU A 380 -14.77 2.64 13.56
N GLN A 381 -15.90 2.71 14.28
CA GLN A 381 -16.48 1.53 14.93
C GLN A 381 -16.81 0.43 13.92
N GLY A 382 -17.42 0.76 12.78
CA GLY A 382 -17.75 -0.21 11.72
C GLY A 382 -16.51 -0.86 11.10
N LEU A 383 -15.44 -0.06 10.89
CA LEU A 383 -14.15 -0.56 10.40
C LEU A 383 -13.55 -1.59 11.38
N MET A 384 -13.53 -1.30 12.67
CA MET A 384 -12.95 -2.17 13.70
C MET A 384 -13.82 -3.40 13.97
N ASP A 385 -15.15 -3.25 14.08
CA ASP A 385 -16.07 -4.38 14.24
C ASP A 385 -16.03 -5.35 13.05
N GLY A 386 -15.72 -4.86 11.85
CA GLY A 386 -15.50 -5.68 10.67
C GLY A 386 -14.25 -6.57 10.76
N LEU A 387 -13.25 -6.17 11.52
CA LEU A 387 -12.06 -7.00 11.79
C LEU A 387 -12.32 -8.12 12.80
N GLU A 388 -13.30 -7.96 13.68
CA GLU A 388 -13.62 -8.94 14.72
C GLU A 388 -14.68 -9.95 14.27
N ALA A 389 -15.41 -9.68 13.15
CA ALA A 389 -16.57 -10.43 12.67
C ALA A 389 -16.23 -11.80 12.04
#